data_e78e9307410d743ab30510ccf9c46fb1
#
_entry.id   e78e9307410d743ab30510ccf9c46fb1
#
_cell.length_a   1.000
_cell.length_b   1.000
_cell.length_c   1.000
_cell.angle_alpha   90.00
_cell.angle_beta   90.00
_cell.angle_gamma   90.00
#
_symmetry.space_group_name_H-M   'P 1'
#
loop_
_entity.id
_entity.type
_entity.pdbx_description
1 polymer ?
#
loop_
_entity_poly.entity_id
_entity_poly.type
_entity_poly.pdbx_seq_one_letter_code
_entity_poly.pdbx_strand_id
1 'polypeptide(L)'
;INSTGLYAIKLSKKIFPNRIVPKLHPTKGVYLRYSGKSPLQHIVYPAIIPGRIEERVDATPDLGVSLRFGPNVEEASSLEDFSVKDEIIQQMLPGIKRYLPNIDASRLHLDIAGIRPKIYGDEEPVADFRFDWAEENGWLDLWGMESPALTGSLAIGEYVLEIIAKKS
;
A
#
# COMPACT_ATOMS: atom_id res chain seq x y z
N ILE A 1 11.55 -2.09 18.86
CA ILE A 1 11.30 -2.14 17.40
C ILE A 1 10.15 -1.21 17.08
N ASN A 2 10.34 -0.30 16.16
CA ASN A 2 9.31 0.61 15.67
C ASN A 2 8.73 0.08 14.34
N SER A 3 7.58 -0.55 14.40
CA SER A 3 6.83 -1.08 13.26
C SER A 3 5.47 -0.38 13.09
N THR A 4 5.41 0.92 13.38
CA THR A 4 4.16 1.69 13.41
C THR A 4 3.70 2.23 12.04
N GLY A 5 4.29 1.74 10.94
CA GLY A 5 3.86 2.04 9.57
C GLY A 5 3.86 3.54 9.26
N LEU A 6 2.70 4.11 8.94
CA LEU A 6 2.56 5.55 8.63
C LEU A 6 3.10 6.48 9.72
N TYR A 7 3.09 6.05 10.97
CA TYR A 7 3.53 6.85 12.12
C TYR A 7 4.96 6.57 12.54
N ALA A 8 5.68 5.67 11.86
CA ALA A 8 7.02 5.25 12.26
C ALA A 8 8.01 6.42 12.33
N ILE A 9 7.99 7.32 11.34
CA ILE A 9 8.84 8.52 11.29
C ILE A 9 8.47 9.48 12.44
N LYS A 10 7.17 9.71 12.66
CA LYS A 10 6.70 10.60 13.73
C LYS A 10 7.10 10.08 15.11
N LEU A 11 7.00 8.78 15.34
CA LEU A 11 7.39 8.15 16.60
C LEU A 11 8.90 8.23 16.82
N SER A 12 9.69 7.89 15.81
CA SER A 12 11.15 7.95 15.90
C SER A 12 11.65 9.37 16.20
N LYS A 13 11.11 10.40 15.51
CA LYS A 13 11.44 11.81 15.77
C LYS A 13 10.99 12.30 17.14
N LYS A 14 9.90 11.76 17.68
CA LYS A 14 9.44 12.10 19.03
C LYS A 14 10.42 11.60 20.10
N ILE A 15 11.01 10.43 19.90
CA ILE A 15 11.98 9.82 20.83
C ILE A 15 13.39 10.38 20.60
N PHE A 16 13.76 10.55 19.33
CA PHE A 16 15.08 11.02 18.90
C PHE A 16 14.94 12.25 17.99
N PRO A 17 14.78 13.47 18.54
CA PRO A 17 14.47 14.68 17.76
C PRO A 17 15.49 15.00 16.65
N ASN A 18 16.77 14.67 16.87
CA ASN A 18 17.87 14.95 15.95
C ASN A 18 18.15 13.82 14.96
N ARG A 19 17.39 12.72 15.01
CA ARG A 19 17.62 11.57 14.14
C ARG A 19 17.31 11.92 12.68
N ILE A 20 18.20 11.53 11.79
CA ILE A 20 17.96 11.57 10.35
C ILE A 20 16.99 10.44 10.03
N VAL A 21 15.88 10.77 9.41
CA VAL A 21 14.82 9.82 9.02
C VAL A 21 14.51 10.01 7.53
N PRO A 22 14.02 8.97 6.85
CA PRO A 22 13.61 9.09 5.45
C PRO A 22 12.43 10.08 5.30
N LYS A 23 12.27 10.62 4.10
CA LYS A 23 11.10 11.43 3.76
C LYS A 23 9.92 10.50 3.48
N LEU A 24 8.80 10.71 4.18
CA LEU A 24 7.55 9.99 3.92
C LEU A 24 6.88 10.52 2.64
N HIS A 25 6.39 9.60 1.81
CA HIS A 25 5.59 9.90 0.62
C HIS A 25 4.31 9.05 0.67
N PRO A 26 3.30 9.48 1.42
CA PRO A 26 2.10 8.69 1.60
C PRO A 26 1.29 8.65 0.30
N THR A 27 1.00 7.46 -0.19
CA THR A 27 0.13 7.27 -1.35
C THR A 27 -1.13 6.53 -0.96
N LYS A 28 -2.28 7.10 -1.37
CA LYS A 28 -3.59 6.51 -1.12
C LYS A 28 -3.95 5.51 -2.22
N GLY A 29 -4.51 4.38 -1.83
CA GLY A 29 -5.11 3.41 -2.72
C GLY A 29 -6.58 3.23 -2.38
N VAL A 30 -7.45 3.40 -3.35
CA VAL A 30 -8.89 3.27 -3.21
C VAL A 30 -9.36 2.01 -3.90
N TYR A 31 -10.35 1.35 -3.32
CA TYR A 31 -10.99 0.16 -3.85
C TYR A 31 -12.46 0.42 -4.19
N LEU A 32 -12.93 -0.26 -5.24
CA LEU A 32 -14.34 -0.36 -5.56
C LEU A 32 -14.83 -1.76 -5.23
N ARG A 33 -16.08 -1.87 -4.79
CA ARG A 33 -16.79 -3.13 -4.58
C ARG A 33 -17.83 -3.33 -5.69
N TYR A 34 -17.93 -4.54 -6.20
CA TYR A 34 -18.97 -4.93 -7.13
C TYR A 34 -20.12 -5.63 -6.38
N SER A 35 -21.35 -5.13 -6.53
CA SER A 35 -22.52 -5.75 -5.93
C SER A 35 -23.08 -6.88 -6.82
N GLY A 36 -23.24 -8.07 -6.25
CA GLY A 36 -23.71 -9.24 -6.92
C GLY A 36 -22.66 -10.33 -7.05
N LYS A 37 -23.01 -11.39 -7.79
CA LYS A 37 -22.12 -12.54 -7.94
C LYS A 37 -20.88 -12.15 -8.75
N SER A 38 -19.71 -12.49 -8.23
CA SER A 38 -18.45 -12.29 -8.94
C SER A 38 -18.44 -13.06 -10.27
N PRO A 39 -18.14 -12.42 -11.40
CA PRO A 39 -17.89 -13.11 -12.65
C PRO A 39 -16.51 -13.81 -12.68
N LEU A 40 -15.66 -13.57 -11.69
CA LEU A 40 -14.30 -14.11 -11.57
C LEU A 40 -14.23 -15.09 -10.41
N GLN A 41 -13.49 -16.19 -10.61
CA GLN A 41 -13.17 -17.19 -9.59
C GLN A 41 -11.74 -17.02 -9.03
N HIS A 42 -10.89 -16.30 -9.73
CA HIS A 42 -9.50 -16.08 -9.38
C HIS A 42 -9.16 -14.58 -9.35
N ILE A 43 -8.11 -14.24 -8.64
CA ILE A 43 -7.53 -12.91 -8.68
C ILE A 43 -7.00 -12.64 -10.10
N VAL A 44 -7.26 -11.46 -10.62
CA VAL A 44 -6.75 -11.00 -11.91
C VAL A 44 -5.84 -9.80 -11.70
N TYR A 45 -4.59 -9.94 -12.08
CA TYR A 45 -3.60 -8.86 -12.12
C TYR A 45 -3.33 -8.52 -13.59
N PRO A 46 -3.84 -7.39 -14.10
CA PRO A 46 -3.53 -6.96 -15.45
C PRO A 46 -2.03 -6.72 -15.63
N ALA A 47 -1.50 -7.12 -16.79
CA ALA A 47 -0.11 -6.83 -17.12
C ALA A 47 0.15 -5.32 -17.11
N ILE A 48 1.29 -4.92 -16.56
CA ILE A 48 1.71 -3.52 -16.55
C ILE A 48 2.12 -3.13 -17.97
N ILE A 49 1.48 -2.08 -18.49
CA ILE A 49 1.88 -1.45 -19.75
C ILE A 49 2.77 -0.25 -19.39
N PRO A 50 4.03 -0.21 -19.85
CA PRO A 50 4.89 0.94 -19.61
C PRO A 50 4.21 2.26 -20.00
N GLY A 51 4.22 3.24 -19.08
CA GLY A 51 3.58 4.53 -19.27
C GLY A 51 2.06 4.58 -19.03
N ARG A 52 1.44 3.47 -18.56
CA ARG A 52 -0.01 3.39 -18.29
C ARG A 52 -0.30 2.69 -16.95
N ILE A 53 0.44 3.06 -15.91
CA ILE A 53 0.29 2.45 -14.56
C ILE A 53 -1.10 2.73 -13.99
N GLU A 54 -1.68 3.89 -14.30
CA GLU A 54 -3.02 4.30 -13.84
C GLU A 54 -4.14 3.39 -14.38
N GLU A 55 -3.92 2.72 -15.51
CA GLU A 55 -4.88 1.79 -16.09
C GLU A 55 -4.86 0.39 -15.42
N ARG A 56 -3.92 0.16 -14.50
CA ARG A 56 -3.85 -1.10 -13.77
C ARG A 56 -4.86 -1.10 -12.63
N VAL A 57 -5.91 -1.88 -12.81
CA VAL A 57 -6.91 -2.15 -11.77
C VAL A 57 -6.97 -3.64 -11.55
N ASP A 58 -6.53 -4.10 -10.39
CA ASP A 58 -6.58 -5.51 -10.02
C ASP A 58 -8.02 -5.91 -9.68
N ALA A 59 -8.37 -7.18 -9.87
CA ALA A 59 -9.66 -7.72 -9.47
C ALA A 59 -9.46 -8.86 -8.47
N THR A 60 -10.02 -8.72 -7.28
CA THR A 60 -9.84 -9.66 -6.18
C THR A 60 -11.19 -10.15 -5.67
N PRO A 61 -11.61 -11.39 -6.01
CA PRO A 61 -12.72 -12.02 -5.33
C PRO A 61 -12.32 -12.36 -3.89
N ASP A 62 -13.19 -12.04 -2.93
CA ASP A 62 -12.99 -12.40 -1.54
C ASP A 62 -13.63 -13.75 -1.20
N LEU A 63 -13.38 -14.25 0.01
CA LEU A 63 -13.94 -15.51 0.50
C LEU A 63 -15.48 -15.49 0.63
N GLY A 64 -16.08 -14.30 0.72
CA GLY A 64 -17.54 -14.07 0.77
C GLY A 64 -18.18 -13.91 -0.60
N VAL A 65 -17.44 -14.20 -1.70
CA VAL A 65 -17.91 -14.11 -3.10
C VAL A 65 -18.14 -12.66 -3.57
N SER A 66 -17.73 -11.65 -2.80
CA SER A 66 -17.68 -10.27 -3.27
C SER A 66 -16.48 -10.08 -4.18
N LEU A 67 -16.57 -9.11 -5.09
CA LEU A 67 -15.48 -8.76 -5.98
C LEU A 67 -15.06 -7.31 -5.69
N ARG A 68 -13.75 -7.11 -5.46
CA ARG A 68 -13.14 -5.80 -5.33
C ARG A 68 -12.26 -5.51 -6.52
N PHE A 69 -12.22 -4.24 -6.89
CA PHE A 69 -11.34 -3.70 -7.91
C PHE A 69 -10.42 -2.66 -7.30
N GLY A 70 -9.14 -2.69 -7.68
CA GLY A 70 -8.16 -1.76 -7.15
C GLY A 70 -6.94 -2.46 -6.57
N PRO A 71 -6.09 -1.67 -5.91
CA PRO A 71 -6.27 -0.24 -5.68
C PRO A 71 -5.88 0.61 -6.89
N ASN A 72 -6.40 1.86 -6.93
CA ASN A 72 -5.76 2.92 -7.70
C ASN A 72 -4.55 3.49 -6.94
N VAL A 73 -3.93 4.53 -7.48
CA VAL A 73 -2.82 5.26 -6.83
C VAL A 73 -3.12 6.76 -6.88
N GLU A 74 -3.20 7.37 -5.70
CA GLU A 74 -3.36 8.81 -5.52
C GLU A 74 -2.35 9.30 -4.47
N GLU A 75 -2.00 10.59 -4.50
CA GLU A 75 -1.32 11.22 -3.38
C GLU A 75 -2.29 11.37 -2.21
N ALA A 76 -1.83 11.05 -1.00
CA ALA A 76 -2.63 11.28 0.19
C ALA A 76 -2.41 12.72 0.68
N SER A 77 -3.49 13.46 0.92
CA SER A 77 -3.43 14.84 1.44
C SER A 77 -3.00 14.88 2.91
N SER A 78 -3.23 13.80 3.65
CA SER A 78 -2.77 13.60 5.03
C SER A 78 -2.68 12.11 5.34
N LEU A 79 -2.09 11.75 6.49
CA LEU A 79 -2.03 10.34 6.96
C LEU A 79 -3.39 9.77 7.37
N GLU A 80 -4.41 10.60 7.44
CA GLU A 80 -5.78 10.27 7.85
C GLU A 80 -6.80 10.55 6.74
N ASP A 81 -6.32 10.80 5.50
CA ASP A 81 -7.19 11.02 4.34
C ASP A 81 -7.68 9.70 3.74
N PHE A 82 -8.70 9.13 4.34
CA PHE A 82 -9.42 7.95 3.83
C PHE A 82 -10.65 8.31 3.00
N SER A 83 -10.80 9.57 2.61
CA SER A 83 -11.90 10.01 1.77
C SER A 83 -11.84 9.37 0.39
N VAL A 84 -12.99 9.02 -0.15
CA VAL A 84 -13.14 8.44 -1.48
C VAL A 84 -14.12 9.31 -2.27
N LYS A 85 -13.75 9.67 -3.49
CA LYS A 85 -14.56 10.50 -4.38
C LYS A 85 -15.30 9.66 -5.41
N ASP A 86 -16.50 10.05 -5.77
CA ASP A 86 -17.33 9.31 -6.75
C ASP A 86 -16.69 9.20 -8.13
N GLU A 87 -15.85 10.18 -8.50
CA GLU A 87 -15.14 10.19 -9.78
C GLU A 87 -14.21 8.99 -9.97
N ILE A 88 -13.77 8.35 -8.88
CA ILE A 88 -12.91 7.15 -8.89
C ILE A 88 -13.53 6.02 -9.72
N ILE A 89 -14.85 5.85 -9.67
CA ILE A 89 -15.54 4.82 -10.46
C ILE A 89 -15.27 5.03 -11.96
N GLN A 90 -15.41 6.28 -12.41
CA GLN A 90 -15.20 6.62 -13.82
C GLN A 90 -13.72 6.49 -14.23
N GLN A 91 -12.80 6.78 -13.33
CA GLN A 91 -11.36 6.67 -13.57
C GLN A 91 -10.92 5.21 -13.68
N MET A 92 -11.45 4.31 -12.83
CA MET A 92 -11.06 2.90 -12.80
C MET A 92 -11.80 2.04 -13.83
N LEU A 93 -12.99 2.45 -14.26
CA LEU A 93 -13.85 1.68 -15.16
C LEU A 93 -13.18 1.28 -16.50
N PRO A 94 -12.40 2.14 -17.18
CA PRO A 94 -11.68 1.75 -18.38
C PRO A 94 -10.72 0.58 -18.16
N GLY A 95 -9.96 0.59 -17.06
CA GLY A 95 -9.04 -0.47 -16.67
C GLY A 95 -9.77 -1.80 -16.42
N ILE A 96 -10.90 -1.74 -15.71
CA ILE A 96 -11.75 -2.91 -15.44
C ILE A 96 -12.29 -3.51 -16.74
N LYS A 97 -12.79 -2.67 -17.65
CA LYS A 97 -13.37 -3.10 -18.92
C LYS A 97 -12.38 -3.77 -19.87
N ARG A 98 -11.09 -3.63 -19.67
CA ARG A 98 -10.08 -4.33 -20.48
C ARG A 98 -10.17 -5.86 -20.33
N TYR A 99 -10.53 -6.37 -19.17
CA TYR A 99 -10.68 -7.80 -18.92
C TYR A 99 -12.11 -8.24 -18.57
N LEU A 100 -12.99 -7.30 -18.23
CA LEU A 100 -14.42 -7.51 -18.03
C LEU A 100 -15.23 -6.50 -18.88
N PRO A 101 -15.25 -6.65 -20.22
CA PRO A 101 -15.86 -5.66 -21.11
C PRO A 101 -17.36 -5.44 -20.85
N ASN A 102 -18.07 -6.47 -20.39
CA ASN A 102 -19.50 -6.45 -20.15
C ASN A 102 -19.88 -6.20 -18.68
N ILE A 103 -18.95 -5.68 -17.86
CA ILE A 103 -19.27 -5.38 -16.46
C ILE A 103 -20.36 -4.32 -16.36
N ASP A 104 -21.33 -4.56 -15.50
CA ASP A 104 -22.38 -3.59 -15.19
C ASP A 104 -21.84 -2.52 -14.25
N ALA A 105 -21.54 -1.34 -14.79
CA ALA A 105 -20.98 -0.22 -14.04
C ALA A 105 -21.91 0.29 -12.94
N SER A 106 -23.22 0.09 -13.05
CA SER A 106 -24.19 0.50 -12.00
C SER A 106 -24.06 -0.30 -10.71
N ARG A 107 -23.33 -1.41 -10.76
CA ARG A 107 -23.02 -2.28 -9.61
C ARG A 107 -21.67 -1.99 -8.95
N LEU A 108 -20.93 -1.00 -9.46
CA LEU A 108 -19.70 -0.55 -8.82
C LEU A 108 -20.01 0.48 -7.75
N HIS A 109 -19.49 0.27 -6.57
CA HIS A 109 -19.66 1.15 -5.42
C HIS A 109 -18.30 1.47 -4.81
N LEU A 110 -18.19 2.64 -4.20
CA LEU A 110 -17.04 2.98 -3.38
C LEU A 110 -16.90 1.97 -2.23
N ASP A 111 -15.67 1.58 -1.90
CA ASP A 111 -15.39 0.67 -0.80
C ASP A 111 -14.37 1.32 0.15
N ILE A 112 -13.25 0.72 0.37
CA ILE A 112 -12.23 1.16 1.33
C ILE A 112 -11.12 1.95 0.65
N ALA A 113 -10.49 2.81 1.43
CA ALA A 113 -9.20 3.42 1.09
C ALA A 113 -8.13 2.99 2.11
N GLY A 114 -6.89 2.89 1.65
CA GLY A 114 -5.72 2.66 2.50
C GLY A 114 -4.58 3.60 2.11
N ILE A 115 -3.74 3.96 3.08
CA ILE A 115 -2.58 4.82 2.83
C ILE A 115 -1.31 3.98 2.99
N ARG A 116 -0.46 4.00 1.98
CA ARG A 116 0.82 3.29 1.97
C ARG A 116 1.89 4.16 2.59
N PRO A 117 2.70 3.64 3.53
CA PRO A 117 3.80 4.38 4.16
C PRO A 117 5.05 4.38 3.26
N LYS A 118 4.91 4.81 2.00
CA LYS A 118 6.06 4.92 1.10
C LYS A 118 7.09 5.89 1.65
N ILE A 119 8.35 5.57 1.40
CA ILE A 119 9.47 6.46 1.70
C ILE A 119 10.24 6.79 0.41
N TYR A 120 10.86 7.95 0.38
CA TYR A 120 11.86 8.26 -0.65
C TYR A 120 13.23 7.76 -0.20
N GLY A 121 14.00 7.20 -1.15
CA GLY A 121 15.45 7.06 -1.02
C GLY A 121 16.14 8.43 -1.10
N ASP A 122 17.44 8.43 -0.90
CA ASP A 122 18.22 9.67 -0.93
C ASP A 122 18.26 10.31 -2.34
N GLU A 123 18.12 9.49 -3.39
CA GLU A 123 18.19 9.92 -4.80
C GLU A 123 17.02 9.43 -5.67
N GLU A 124 16.14 8.55 -5.15
CA GLU A 124 15.05 7.95 -5.93
C GLU A 124 13.68 8.09 -5.27
N PRO A 125 12.60 8.22 -6.09
CA PRO A 125 11.24 8.42 -5.57
C PRO A 125 10.62 7.18 -4.92
N VAL A 126 11.23 6.00 -5.03
CA VAL A 126 10.71 4.75 -4.46
C VAL A 126 11.85 3.97 -3.83
N ALA A 127 11.92 4.00 -2.50
CA ALA A 127 12.82 3.14 -1.74
C ALA A 127 12.11 1.83 -1.36
N ASP A 128 12.88 0.77 -1.25
CA ASP A 128 12.45 -0.51 -0.68
C ASP A 128 12.29 -0.42 0.86
N PHE A 129 11.91 -1.51 1.51
CA PHE A 129 11.89 -1.62 2.96
C PHE A 129 13.26 -1.25 3.54
N ARG A 130 13.25 -0.39 4.54
CA ARG A 130 14.48 0.07 5.17
C ARG A 130 14.45 -0.24 6.67
N PHE A 131 15.58 -0.74 7.17
CA PHE A 131 15.79 -1.16 8.56
C PHE A 131 16.92 -0.31 9.15
N ASP A 132 16.60 0.63 10.01
CA ASP A 132 17.57 1.56 10.59
C ASP A 132 17.77 1.29 12.08
N TRP A 133 18.96 0.77 12.43
CA TRP A 133 19.36 0.57 13.82
C TRP A 133 19.92 1.85 14.44
N ALA A 134 19.50 2.19 15.65
CA ALA A 134 20.10 3.24 16.47
C ALA A 134 20.97 2.60 17.55
N GLU A 135 22.29 2.67 17.36
CA GLU A 135 23.31 2.03 18.21
C GLU A 135 23.17 2.41 19.71
N GLU A 136 22.90 3.70 19.99
CA GLU A 136 22.92 4.25 21.34
C GLU A 136 21.81 3.72 22.25
N ASN A 137 20.73 3.17 21.69
CA ASN A 137 19.51 2.86 22.44
C ASN A 137 18.91 1.49 22.14
N GLY A 138 19.54 0.65 21.34
CA GLY A 138 18.98 -0.63 20.94
C GLY A 138 17.64 -0.50 20.23
N TRP A 139 17.46 0.54 19.42
CA TRP A 139 16.23 0.88 18.72
C TRP A 139 16.33 0.53 17.25
N LEU A 140 15.33 -0.16 16.73
CA LEU A 140 15.21 -0.51 15.31
C LEU A 140 13.96 0.11 14.71
N ASP A 141 14.13 0.93 13.68
CA ASP A 141 13.02 1.43 12.87
C ASP A 141 12.81 0.60 11.61
N LEU A 142 11.56 0.29 11.31
CA LEU A 142 11.12 -0.33 10.07
C LEU A 142 10.40 0.72 9.23
N TRP A 143 11.04 1.16 8.13
CA TRP A 143 10.51 2.18 7.23
C TRP A 143 9.95 1.57 5.96
N GLY A 144 8.92 2.20 5.38
CA GLY A 144 8.40 1.83 4.07
C GLY A 144 7.68 0.48 4.05
N MET A 145 7.17 0.00 5.17
CA MET A 145 6.47 -1.28 5.29
C MET A 145 5.09 -1.23 4.63
N GLU A 146 5.09 -1.15 3.29
CA GLU A 146 3.89 -1.23 2.45
C GLU A 146 3.73 -2.63 1.83
N SER A 147 2.91 -2.80 0.80
CA SER A 147 2.83 -4.06 0.05
C SER A 147 4.19 -4.39 -0.61
N PRO A 148 4.72 -5.61 -0.46
CA PRO A 148 4.10 -6.83 0.12
C PRO A 148 4.52 -7.14 1.58
N ALA A 149 4.74 -6.14 2.45
CA ALA A 149 5.25 -6.37 3.81
C ALA A 149 4.38 -7.34 4.64
N LEU A 150 3.04 -7.29 4.48
CA LEU A 150 2.16 -8.22 5.19
C LEU A 150 2.39 -9.66 4.75
N THR A 151 2.48 -9.91 3.45
CA THR A 151 2.79 -11.24 2.90
C THR A 151 4.18 -11.72 3.31
N GLY A 152 5.16 -10.82 3.34
CA GLY A 152 6.54 -11.08 3.75
C GLY A 152 6.79 -10.99 5.26
N SER A 153 5.76 -10.79 6.09
CA SER A 153 5.94 -10.43 7.51
C SER A 153 6.74 -11.44 8.33
N LEU A 154 6.61 -12.72 8.05
CA LEU A 154 7.39 -13.77 8.74
C LEU A 154 8.88 -13.66 8.40
N ALA A 155 9.22 -13.50 7.12
CA ALA A 155 10.60 -13.30 6.69
C ALA A 155 11.18 -11.97 7.20
N ILE A 156 10.37 -10.91 7.26
CA ILE A 156 10.74 -9.64 7.90
C ILE A 156 11.06 -9.86 9.37
N GLY A 157 10.24 -10.65 10.08
CA GLY A 157 10.46 -11.00 11.48
C GLY A 157 11.78 -11.75 11.70
N GLU A 158 12.09 -12.74 10.87
CA GLU A 158 13.35 -13.47 10.89
C GLU A 158 14.55 -12.53 10.64
N TYR A 159 14.45 -11.66 9.64
CA TYR A 159 15.49 -10.67 9.35
C TYR A 159 15.70 -9.68 10.50
N VAL A 160 14.64 -9.23 11.16
CA VAL A 160 14.70 -8.39 12.37
C VAL A 160 15.44 -9.11 13.50
N LEU A 161 15.19 -10.40 13.72
CA LEU A 161 15.92 -11.20 14.71
C LEU A 161 17.40 -11.28 14.40
N GLU A 162 17.78 -11.46 13.14
CA GLU A 162 19.19 -11.45 12.73
C GLU A 162 19.87 -10.10 13.00
N ILE A 163 19.18 -8.98 12.74
CA ILE A 163 19.72 -7.64 13.05
C ILE A 163 19.98 -7.51 14.55
N ILE A 164 19.00 -7.88 15.38
CA ILE A 164 19.12 -7.79 16.85
C ILE A 164 20.28 -8.67 17.34
N ALA A 165 20.37 -9.91 16.88
CA ALA A 165 21.43 -10.84 17.30
C ALA A 165 22.85 -10.37 16.94
N LYS A 166 23.00 -9.61 15.85
CA LYS A 166 24.30 -9.03 15.45
C LYS A 166 24.66 -7.78 16.25
N LYS A 167 23.69 -7.16 16.91
CA LYS A 167 23.83 -5.89 17.64
C LYS A 167 23.78 -6.06 19.18
N SER A 168 23.40 -7.23 19.66
CA SER A 168 23.46 -7.63 21.07
C SER A 168 24.81 -8.23 21.42
#